data_f854a55c37c604322b46c91a27f689d7
#
_entry.id   f854a55c37c604322b46c91a27f689d7
#
_cell.length_a   1.000
_cell.length_b   1.000
_cell.length_c   1.000
_cell.angle_alpha   90.00
_cell.angle_beta   90.00
_cell.angle_gamma   90.00
#
_symmetry.space_group_name_H-M   'P 1'
#
loop_
_entity.id
_entity.type
_entity.pdbx_description
1 polymer ?
#
loop_
_entity_poly.entity_id
_entity_poly.type
_entity_poly.pdbx_seq_one_letter_code
_entity_poly.pdbx_strand_id
1 'polypeptide(L)'
;MTEEINYAKVFEVLDKITGLPLKRKGSRWFGACYIDGSDSPRWDKLSCRLLKDGIQMLEQGGVSITIWTYLKDYQGLNNGAVYEKLQGLSQSNIVVSPPRPVPPLQYVYPSTLARAKESMGIVEDSLFQYLVSHFGRRKVILAYNMFNVTPFKMKDGRVATTFWYVDSTLKILHDKGILYGDNGKRDHSFGGCRRFKLDQGFRAHGYFGEHLLGRQGDRTIYLVESEKTAILMWLYYGRVCLATGGSNCLRRVEPGWVLLPDWDTAGDLHWCRWFPEECHDWWNDFPDVPIERGWDIGDVIMYKLNKRKNGEETESNKSSRG
;
A
#
# COMPACT_ATOMS: atom_id res chain seq x y z
N MET A 1 4.16 27.48 -23.55
CA MET A 1 4.16 26.02 -23.79
C MET A 1 5.34 25.46 -23.03
N THR A 2 5.10 24.68 -21.97
CA THR A 2 6.16 23.99 -21.25
C THR A 2 6.59 22.79 -22.09
N GLU A 3 7.83 22.79 -22.58
CA GLU A 3 8.38 21.63 -23.29
C GLU A 3 8.38 20.41 -22.39
N GLU A 4 7.93 19.29 -22.92
CA GLU A 4 7.81 18.03 -22.16
C GLU A 4 9.21 17.43 -21.88
N ILE A 5 9.46 16.98 -20.65
CA ILE A 5 10.75 16.38 -20.26
C ILE A 5 10.92 15.03 -20.96
N ASN A 6 12.03 14.86 -21.68
CA ASN A 6 12.39 13.57 -22.28
C ASN A 6 13.10 12.66 -21.25
N TYR A 7 12.33 11.91 -20.50
CA TYR A 7 12.86 11.02 -19.46
C TYR A 7 13.75 9.89 -19.98
N ALA A 8 13.65 9.50 -21.25
CA ALA A 8 14.54 8.48 -21.82
C ALA A 8 15.99 8.96 -21.85
N LYS A 9 16.22 10.23 -22.20
CA LYS A 9 17.55 10.84 -22.17
C LYS A 9 18.04 11.08 -20.74
N VAL A 10 17.15 11.54 -19.88
CA VAL A 10 17.45 11.68 -18.44
C VAL A 10 17.93 10.33 -17.90
N PHE A 11 17.29 9.23 -18.32
CA PHE A 11 17.65 7.88 -17.90
C PHE A 11 19.05 7.47 -18.37
N GLU A 12 19.48 7.85 -19.58
CA GLU A 12 20.80 7.51 -20.11
C GLU A 12 21.98 8.13 -19.36
N VAL A 13 21.74 9.25 -18.66
CA VAL A 13 22.75 9.99 -17.86
C VAL A 13 22.34 10.11 -16.41
N LEU A 14 21.54 9.16 -15.93
CA LEU A 14 20.95 9.18 -14.59
C LEU A 14 22.00 9.28 -13.47
N ASP A 15 23.14 8.63 -13.62
CA ASP A 15 24.26 8.70 -12.70
C ASP A 15 24.79 10.13 -12.52
N LYS A 16 24.92 10.87 -13.61
CA LYS A 16 25.37 12.28 -13.58
C LYS A 16 24.34 13.20 -12.97
N ILE A 17 23.06 12.95 -13.21
CA ILE A 17 21.96 13.78 -12.69
C ILE A 17 21.79 13.57 -11.20
N THR A 18 21.83 12.34 -10.76
CA THR A 18 21.63 11.98 -9.35
C THR A 18 22.90 12.18 -8.51
N GLY A 19 24.07 12.22 -9.16
CA GLY A 19 25.36 12.15 -8.45
C GLY A 19 25.61 10.81 -7.78
N LEU A 20 24.79 9.80 -8.03
CA LEU A 20 24.93 8.46 -7.49
C LEU A 20 25.78 7.59 -8.42
N PRO A 21 26.67 6.75 -7.89
CA PRO A 21 27.44 5.81 -8.69
C PRO A 21 26.55 4.65 -9.16
N LEU A 22 25.86 4.87 -10.27
CA LEU A 22 24.94 3.88 -10.85
C LEU A 22 25.60 3.06 -11.96
N LYS A 23 25.25 1.76 -12.06
CA LYS A 23 25.68 0.86 -13.13
C LYS A 23 24.48 0.36 -13.91
N ARG A 24 24.54 0.46 -15.25
CA ARG A 24 23.51 -0.07 -16.12
C ARG A 24 23.60 -1.58 -16.23
N LYS A 25 22.44 -2.25 -16.05
CA LYS A 25 22.31 -3.70 -16.25
C LYS A 25 21.00 -3.97 -17.02
N GLY A 26 21.10 -4.21 -18.32
CA GLY A 26 19.94 -4.33 -19.22
C GLY A 26 19.15 -3.03 -19.32
N SER A 27 17.85 -3.09 -19.05
CA SER A 27 16.92 -1.95 -19.06
C SER A 27 16.81 -1.22 -17.72
N ARG A 28 17.69 -1.49 -16.77
CA ARG A 28 17.67 -0.90 -15.41
C ARG A 28 19.04 -0.37 -15.05
N TRP A 29 19.05 0.58 -14.08
CA TRP A 29 20.24 1.05 -13.41
C TRP A 29 20.22 0.59 -11.96
N PHE A 30 21.39 0.24 -11.43
CA PHE A 30 21.56 -0.27 -10.07
C PHE A 30 22.70 0.48 -9.37
N GLY A 31 22.54 0.68 -8.08
CA GLY A 31 23.57 1.33 -7.27
C GLY A 31 23.33 1.15 -5.78
N ALA A 32 24.30 1.61 -5.02
CA ALA A 32 24.12 1.89 -3.60
C ALA A 32 23.21 3.11 -3.46
N CYS A 33 22.21 3.04 -2.60
CA CYS A 33 21.33 4.17 -2.32
C CYS A 33 21.39 4.52 -0.84
N TYR A 34 21.47 5.81 -0.58
CA TYR A 34 21.44 6.40 0.76
C TYR A 34 20.12 7.10 1.05
N ILE A 35 19.04 6.70 0.36
CA ILE A 35 17.71 7.28 0.54
C ILE A 35 17.19 7.04 1.96
N ASP A 36 17.51 5.89 2.53
CA ASP A 36 17.13 5.49 3.90
C ASP A 36 18.15 5.88 4.99
N GLY A 37 19.23 6.59 4.61
CA GLY A 37 20.31 6.92 5.53
C GLY A 37 21.18 5.74 5.98
N SER A 38 21.04 4.57 5.33
CA SER A 38 21.83 3.38 5.70
C SER A 38 23.24 3.45 5.16
N ASP A 39 24.24 3.21 6.01
CA ASP A 39 25.67 3.25 5.69
C ASP A 39 26.21 2.05 4.90
N SER A 40 25.36 1.09 4.57
CA SER A 40 25.80 -0.14 3.91
C SER A 40 25.67 -0.04 2.38
N PRO A 41 26.77 0.19 1.66
CA PRO A 41 26.75 0.30 0.19
C PRO A 41 26.60 -1.08 -0.46
N ARG A 42 25.38 -1.54 -0.64
CA ARG A 42 25.10 -2.69 -1.50
C ARG A 42 24.74 -2.17 -2.88
N TRP A 43 25.49 -2.59 -3.91
CA TRP A 43 25.26 -2.21 -5.31
C TRP A 43 23.91 -2.61 -5.89
N ASP A 44 23.10 -3.37 -5.16
CA ASP A 44 21.78 -3.84 -5.52
C ASP A 44 20.64 -3.19 -4.70
N LYS A 45 20.96 -2.26 -3.80
CA LYS A 45 19.95 -1.60 -2.96
C LYS A 45 19.05 -0.64 -3.72
N LEU A 46 19.60 0.09 -4.68
CA LEU A 46 18.84 0.99 -5.52
C LEU A 46 18.67 0.38 -6.91
N SER A 47 17.44 0.27 -7.37
CA SER A 47 17.15 -0.01 -8.78
C SER A 47 16.37 1.15 -9.40
N CYS A 48 16.83 1.63 -10.55
CA CYS A 48 16.16 2.67 -11.31
C CYS A 48 15.63 2.10 -12.60
N ARG A 49 14.40 2.49 -12.95
CA ARG A 49 13.75 2.10 -14.21
C ARG A 49 13.07 3.29 -14.85
N LEU A 50 13.08 3.31 -16.18
CA LEU A 50 12.33 4.27 -16.97
C LEU A 50 10.85 3.85 -16.95
N LEU A 51 9.98 4.77 -16.59
CA LEU A 51 8.55 4.69 -16.75
C LEU A 51 8.11 5.63 -17.88
N LYS A 52 6.86 5.48 -18.33
CA LYS A 52 6.29 6.34 -19.37
C LYS A 52 6.36 7.84 -19.01
N ASP A 53 6.08 8.17 -17.75
CA ASP A 53 5.93 9.55 -17.27
C ASP A 53 7.05 9.94 -16.28
N GLY A 54 8.21 9.25 -16.33
CA GLY A 54 9.31 9.57 -15.44
C GLY A 54 10.28 8.41 -15.20
N ILE A 55 11.15 8.61 -14.23
CA ILE A 55 12.11 7.60 -13.77
C ILE A 55 11.73 7.23 -12.34
N GLN A 56 11.47 5.96 -12.13
CA GLN A 56 11.26 5.40 -10.81
C GLN A 56 12.59 4.96 -10.22
N MET A 57 12.85 5.38 -9.00
CA MET A 57 13.95 4.96 -8.16
C MET A 57 13.36 4.11 -7.02
N LEU A 58 13.70 2.83 -6.99
CA LEU A 58 13.18 1.87 -6.02
C LEU A 58 14.34 1.38 -5.16
N GLU A 59 14.25 1.62 -3.87
CA GLU A 59 15.17 1.06 -2.89
C GLU A 59 14.72 -0.34 -2.44
N GLN A 60 15.69 -1.21 -2.18
CA GLN A 60 15.43 -2.52 -1.57
C GLN A 60 14.99 -2.30 -0.11
N GLY A 61 13.75 -2.58 0.16
CA GLY A 61 13.10 -2.27 1.46
C GLY A 61 11.78 -1.53 1.29
N GLY A 62 11.44 -1.14 0.04
CA GLY A 62 10.09 -0.71 -0.29
C GLY A 62 9.92 0.78 -0.63
N VAL A 63 10.93 1.60 -0.43
CA VAL A 63 10.82 3.03 -0.78
C VAL A 63 10.91 3.20 -2.29
N SER A 64 9.86 3.72 -2.89
CA SER A 64 9.79 4.04 -4.31
C SER A 64 9.50 5.52 -4.50
N ILE A 65 10.45 6.23 -5.09
CA ILE A 65 10.34 7.65 -5.39
C ILE A 65 10.54 7.91 -6.88
N THR A 66 10.13 9.08 -7.35
CA THR A 66 10.46 9.54 -8.71
C THR A 66 11.79 10.27 -8.70
N ILE A 67 12.43 10.38 -9.89
CA ILE A 67 13.62 11.24 -10.05
C ILE A 67 13.32 12.69 -9.63
N TRP A 68 12.10 13.16 -9.87
CA TRP A 68 11.65 14.48 -9.46
C TRP A 68 11.69 14.63 -7.95
N THR A 69 11.08 13.69 -7.23
CA THR A 69 11.09 13.65 -5.75
C THR A 69 12.52 13.57 -5.20
N TYR A 70 13.37 12.74 -5.80
CA TYR A 70 14.77 12.63 -5.40
C TYR A 70 15.51 13.96 -5.50
N LEU A 71 15.42 14.64 -6.65
CA LEU A 71 16.09 15.92 -6.85
C LEU A 71 15.56 17.02 -5.94
N LYS A 72 14.24 17.04 -5.71
CA LYS A 72 13.60 18.03 -4.85
C LYS A 72 13.91 17.79 -3.37
N ASP A 73 13.63 16.59 -2.89
CA ASP A 73 13.55 16.31 -1.45
C ASP A 73 14.89 15.85 -0.86
N TYR A 74 15.74 15.18 -1.65
CA TYR A 74 17.04 14.70 -1.19
C TYR A 74 18.20 15.59 -1.63
N GLN A 75 18.11 16.23 -2.79
CA GLN A 75 19.10 17.20 -3.23
C GLN A 75 18.71 18.67 -2.90
N GLY A 76 17.55 18.92 -2.33
CA GLY A 76 17.11 20.23 -1.88
C GLY A 76 16.81 21.23 -3.00
N LEU A 77 16.60 20.77 -4.24
CA LEU A 77 16.33 21.64 -5.39
C LEU A 77 14.88 22.13 -5.38
N ASN A 78 14.65 23.40 -5.71
CA ASN A 78 13.31 23.88 -5.94
C ASN A 78 12.75 23.36 -7.28
N ASN A 79 11.44 23.49 -7.49
CA ASN A 79 10.77 22.95 -8.67
C ASN A 79 11.34 23.48 -9.99
N GLY A 80 11.73 24.77 -10.06
CA GLY A 80 12.35 25.37 -11.24
C GLY A 80 13.69 24.73 -11.56
N ALA A 81 14.59 24.62 -10.56
CA ALA A 81 15.90 24.00 -10.70
C ALA A 81 15.82 22.50 -11.08
N VAL A 82 14.83 21.77 -10.53
CA VAL A 82 14.58 20.39 -10.94
C VAL A 82 14.16 20.33 -12.41
N TYR A 83 13.23 21.21 -12.82
CA TYR A 83 12.76 21.28 -14.20
C TYR A 83 13.90 21.60 -15.17
N GLU A 84 14.69 22.65 -14.90
CA GLU A 84 15.85 23.02 -15.69
C GLU A 84 16.89 21.89 -15.80
N LYS A 85 17.20 21.23 -14.69
CA LYS A 85 18.15 20.12 -14.65
C LYS A 85 17.68 18.93 -15.51
N LEU A 86 16.39 18.64 -15.51
CA LEU A 86 15.81 17.56 -16.32
C LEU A 86 15.62 17.97 -17.78
N GLN A 87 15.23 19.21 -18.04
CA GLN A 87 14.98 19.73 -19.38
C GLN A 87 16.25 20.00 -20.18
N GLY A 88 17.32 20.47 -19.54
CA GLY A 88 18.61 20.69 -20.19
C GLY A 88 19.18 19.47 -20.90
N LEU A 89 18.64 18.28 -20.62
CA LEU A 89 18.99 17.01 -21.23
C LEU A 89 18.03 16.58 -22.33
N SER A 90 16.88 17.27 -22.49
CA SER A 90 15.82 16.86 -23.43
C SER A 90 16.01 17.41 -24.86
N GLN A 91 16.96 18.31 -25.09
CA GLN A 91 17.11 19.04 -26.36
C GLN A 91 17.70 18.29 -27.56
N SER A 92 17.78 16.97 -27.55
CA SER A 92 18.19 16.21 -28.75
C SER A 92 17.08 15.27 -29.24
N ASN A 93 16.82 15.35 -30.51
CA ASN A 93 15.88 14.62 -31.37
C ASN A 93 15.66 13.13 -31.03
N ILE A 94 14.75 12.82 -30.11
CA ILE A 94 14.17 11.49 -29.99
C ILE A 94 12.67 11.62 -30.31
N VAL A 95 12.23 10.89 -31.32
CA VAL A 95 10.80 10.76 -31.66
C VAL A 95 10.13 10.02 -30.51
N VAL A 96 9.41 10.75 -29.70
CA VAL A 96 8.57 10.15 -28.65
C VAL A 96 7.35 9.54 -29.34
N SER A 97 7.16 8.24 -29.20
CA SER A 97 5.90 7.62 -29.64
C SER A 97 4.75 8.30 -28.90
N PRO A 98 3.68 8.67 -29.61
CA PRO A 98 2.54 9.33 -28.98
C PRO A 98 2.02 8.51 -27.78
N PRO A 99 1.62 9.15 -26.71
CA PRO A 99 1.08 8.44 -25.56
C PRO A 99 -0.06 7.53 -25.99
N ARG A 100 -0.04 6.26 -25.56
CA ARG A 100 -1.17 5.37 -25.83
C ARG A 100 -2.43 6.04 -25.29
N PRO A 101 -3.51 6.08 -26.06
CA PRO A 101 -4.75 6.66 -25.59
C PRO A 101 -5.14 5.96 -24.25
N VAL A 102 -5.40 6.76 -23.23
CA VAL A 102 -5.89 6.23 -21.96
C VAL A 102 -7.26 5.60 -22.23
N PRO A 103 -7.45 4.33 -21.96
CA PRO A 103 -8.75 3.69 -22.21
C PRO A 103 -9.82 4.42 -21.37
N PRO A 104 -11.07 4.49 -21.85
CA PRO A 104 -12.17 5.10 -21.11
C PRO A 104 -12.33 4.43 -19.74
N LEU A 105 -12.71 5.23 -18.75
CA LEU A 105 -12.89 4.76 -17.38
C LEU A 105 -13.94 3.65 -17.34
N GLN A 106 -13.56 2.51 -16.76
CA GLN A 106 -14.42 1.35 -16.57
C GLN A 106 -14.62 1.05 -15.09
N TYR A 107 -15.73 0.42 -14.80
CA TYR A 107 -16.05 -0.15 -13.49
C TYR A 107 -16.36 -1.63 -13.63
N VAL A 108 -16.05 -2.41 -12.61
CA VAL A 108 -16.37 -3.84 -12.59
C VAL A 108 -17.87 -4.00 -12.42
N TYR A 109 -18.48 -4.90 -13.19
CA TYR A 109 -19.92 -5.18 -13.07
C TYR A 109 -20.26 -5.75 -11.68
N PRO A 110 -21.31 -5.27 -11.01
CA PRO A 110 -21.74 -5.78 -9.70
C PRO A 110 -21.98 -7.29 -9.66
N SER A 111 -22.45 -7.88 -10.75
CA SER A 111 -22.62 -9.33 -10.88
C SER A 111 -21.33 -10.13 -10.75
N THR A 112 -20.17 -9.50 -11.02
CA THR A 112 -18.85 -10.15 -10.84
C THR A 112 -18.55 -10.34 -9.36
N LEU A 113 -18.79 -9.31 -8.54
CA LEU A 113 -18.62 -9.40 -7.08
C LEU A 113 -19.68 -10.34 -6.48
N ALA A 114 -20.93 -10.27 -6.94
CA ALA A 114 -21.99 -11.16 -6.47
C ALA A 114 -21.61 -12.63 -6.66
N ARG A 115 -21.18 -13.03 -7.87
CA ARG A 115 -20.69 -14.39 -8.15
C ARG A 115 -19.45 -14.76 -7.31
N ALA A 116 -18.53 -13.83 -7.06
CA ALA A 116 -17.41 -14.10 -6.20
C ALA A 116 -17.84 -14.38 -4.75
N LYS A 117 -18.90 -13.71 -4.27
CA LYS A 117 -19.47 -13.94 -2.94
C LYS A 117 -20.19 -15.31 -2.82
N GLU A 118 -20.73 -15.86 -3.89
CA GLU A 118 -21.34 -17.20 -3.88
C GLU A 118 -20.32 -18.30 -3.52
N SER A 119 -19.03 -18.08 -3.80
CA SER A 119 -17.96 -19.01 -3.42
C SER A 119 -17.55 -18.95 -1.94
N MET A 120 -18.03 -17.92 -1.19
CA MET A 120 -17.72 -17.79 0.23
C MET A 120 -18.40 -18.91 1.05
N GLY A 121 -17.58 -19.54 1.89
CA GLY A 121 -18.04 -20.67 2.71
C GLY A 121 -17.94 -22.04 2.02
N ILE A 122 -17.74 -22.07 0.68
CA ILE A 122 -17.41 -23.28 -0.09
C ILE A 122 -15.91 -23.42 -0.23
N VAL A 123 -15.21 -22.30 -0.46
CA VAL A 123 -13.76 -22.21 -0.58
C VAL A 123 -13.26 -21.25 0.50
N GLU A 124 -12.26 -21.66 1.23
CA GLU A 124 -11.64 -20.83 2.29
C GLU A 124 -10.19 -20.55 1.91
N ASP A 125 -9.80 -19.28 2.01
CA ASP A 125 -8.40 -18.87 1.88
C ASP A 125 -7.68 -18.92 3.23
N SER A 126 -6.34 -18.97 3.21
CA SER A 126 -5.53 -19.08 4.44
C SER A 126 -5.72 -17.91 5.39
N LEU A 127 -5.94 -16.67 4.88
CA LEU A 127 -6.24 -15.53 5.75
C LEU A 127 -7.56 -15.71 6.48
N PHE A 128 -8.59 -16.21 5.78
CA PHE A 128 -9.88 -16.52 6.41
C PHE A 128 -9.71 -17.51 7.56
N GLN A 129 -9.04 -18.63 7.32
CA GLN A 129 -8.80 -19.67 8.34
C GLN A 129 -7.98 -19.12 9.52
N TYR A 130 -6.94 -18.34 9.25
CA TYR A 130 -6.16 -17.67 10.26
C TYR A 130 -7.00 -16.74 11.14
N LEU A 131 -7.82 -15.89 10.54
CA LEU A 131 -8.69 -14.99 11.29
C LEU A 131 -9.76 -15.75 12.09
N VAL A 132 -10.32 -16.84 11.54
CA VAL A 132 -11.30 -17.69 12.23
C VAL A 132 -10.69 -18.27 13.50
N SER A 133 -9.44 -18.69 13.50
CA SER A 133 -8.76 -19.22 14.68
C SER A 133 -8.62 -18.24 15.84
N HIS A 134 -8.75 -16.94 15.58
CA HIS A 134 -8.61 -15.87 16.56
C HIS A 134 -9.93 -15.17 16.93
N PHE A 135 -10.85 -15.04 15.97
CA PHE A 135 -12.07 -14.23 16.15
C PHE A 135 -13.37 -15.03 16.04
N GLY A 136 -13.30 -16.30 15.66
CA GLY A 136 -14.44 -17.16 15.40
C GLY A 136 -15.09 -16.93 14.03
N ARG A 137 -15.60 -18.02 13.47
CA ARG A 137 -16.11 -18.09 12.09
C ARG A 137 -17.19 -17.06 11.76
N ARG A 138 -18.18 -16.92 12.66
CA ARG A 138 -19.30 -15.99 12.43
C ARG A 138 -18.83 -14.55 12.25
N LYS A 139 -17.89 -14.09 13.10
CA LYS A 139 -17.40 -12.72 13.06
C LYS A 139 -16.56 -12.46 11.83
N VAL A 140 -15.73 -13.43 11.40
CA VAL A 140 -14.92 -13.33 10.18
C VAL A 140 -15.79 -13.29 8.93
N ILE A 141 -16.84 -14.12 8.84
CA ILE A 141 -17.80 -14.07 7.73
C ILE A 141 -18.47 -12.69 7.64
N LEU A 142 -18.86 -12.11 8.77
CA LEU A 142 -19.42 -10.74 8.78
C LEU A 142 -18.43 -9.71 8.27
N ALA A 143 -17.15 -9.78 8.69
CA ALA A 143 -16.09 -8.89 8.23
C ALA A 143 -15.87 -9.02 6.72
N TYR A 144 -15.73 -10.24 6.21
CA TYR A 144 -15.52 -10.50 4.79
C TYR A 144 -16.67 -9.98 3.94
N ASN A 145 -17.92 -10.21 4.38
CA ASN A 145 -19.10 -9.66 3.70
C ASN A 145 -19.10 -8.13 3.71
N MET A 146 -18.83 -7.54 4.86
CA MET A 146 -18.87 -6.09 5.06
C MET A 146 -17.80 -5.39 4.22
N PHE A 147 -16.58 -5.90 4.22
CA PHE A 147 -15.45 -5.33 3.48
C PHE A 147 -15.36 -5.80 2.03
N ASN A 148 -16.30 -6.61 1.55
CA ASN A 148 -16.26 -7.19 0.21
C ASN A 148 -14.95 -7.97 -0.04
N VAL A 149 -14.66 -8.95 0.81
CA VAL A 149 -13.53 -9.88 0.65
C VAL A 149 -14.05 -11.22 0.20
N THR A 150 -13.38 -11.84 -0.78
CA THR A 150 -13.77 -13.14 -1.31
C THR A 150 -12.55 -14.03 -1.56
N PRO A 151 -12.69 -15.36 -1.46
CA PRO A 151 -11.66 -16.26 -1.92
C PRO A 151 -11.59 -16.27 -3.45
N PHE A 152 -10.41 -16.54 -3.99
CA PHE A 152 -10.21 -16.73 -5.42
C PHE A 152 -9.30 -17.93 -5.68
N LYS A 153 -9.85 -19.00 -6.24
CA LYS A 153 -9.08 -20.18 -6.62
C LYS A 153 -8.27 -19.90 -7.89
N MET A 154 -6.96 -20.03 -7.78
CA MET A 154 -6.03 -19.85 -8.86
C MET A 154 -5.92 -21.09 -9.74
N LYS A 155 -5.31 -20.96 -10.92
CA LYS A 155 -5.11 -22.08 -11.86
C LYS A 155 -4.23 -23.20 -11.31
N ASP A 156 -3.30 -22.88 -10.41
CA ASP A 156 -2.41 -23.81 -9.75
C ASP A 156 -3.02 -24.46 -8.49
N GLY A 157 -4.30 -24.19 -8.22
CA GLY A 157 -5.05 -24.75 -7.11
C GLY A 157 -4.97 -23.96 -5.81
N ARG A 158 -4.02 -23.00 -5.67
CA ARG A 158 -3.94 -22.12 -4.49
C ARG A 158 -5.17 -21.21 -4.41
N VAL A 159 -5.47 -20.75 -3.20
CA VAL A 159 -6.59 -19.84 -2.96
C VAL A 159 -6.07 -18.50 -2.45
N ALA A 160 -6.26 -17.46 -3.23
CA ALA A 160 -5.92 -16.09 -2.85
C ALA A 160 -7.10 -15.43 -2.12
N THR A 161 -6.79 -14.58 -1.14
CA THR A 161 -7.73 -13.63 -0.57
C THR A 161 -7.87 -12.45 -1.53
N THR A 162 -9.08 -12.15 -1.98
CA THR A 162 -9.36 -11.05 -2.90
C THR A 162 -10.07 -9.91 -2.18
N PHE A 163 -9.47 -8.76 -2.18
CA PHE A 163 -9.98 -7.50 -1.65
C PHE A 163 -10.60 -6.69 -2.79
N TRP A 164 -11.89 -6.36 -2.68
CA TRP A 164 -12.60 -5.57 -3.69
C TRP A 164 -12.65 -4.10 -3.26
N TYR A 165 -12.16 -3.24 -4.11
CA TYR A 165 -12.19 -1.80 -3.90
C TYR A 165 -13.50 -1.25 -4.46
N VAL A 166 -14.33 -0.77 -3.55
CA VAL A 166 -15.65 -0.22 -3.85
C VAL A 166 -15.70 1.20 -3.30
N ASP A 167 -16.04 2.18 -4.14
CA ASP A 167 -16.10 3.57 -3.73
C ASP A 167 -17.36 3.92 -2.93
N SER A 168 -17.42 5.14 -2.41
CA SER A 168 -18.56 5.64 -1.64
C SER A 168 -19.88 5.69 -2.43
N THR A 169 -19.82 5.62 -3.77
CA THR A 169 -20.99 5.54 -4.66
C THR A 169 -21.37 4.10 -5.03
N LEU A 170 -20.75 3.11 -4.36
CA LEU A 170 -20.93 1.67 -4.56
C LEU A 170 -20.46 1.13 -5.92
N LYS A 171 -19.64 1.87 -6.63
CA LYS A 171 -19.00 1.40 -7.86
C LYS A 171 -17.76 0.58 -7.54
N ILE A 172 -17.63 -0.57 -8.19
CA ILE A 172 -16.49 -1.46 -8.00
C ILE A 172 -15.37 -0.99 -8.92
N LEU A 173 -14.27 -0.53 -8.31
CA LEU A 173 -13.14 0.06 -9.00
C LEU A 173 -12.20 -1.00 -9.57
N HIS A 174 -11.77 -1.93 -8.73
CA HIS A 174 -10.87 -3.04 -9.06
C HIS A 174 -10.84 -4.06 -7.93
N ASP A 175 -10.04 -5.08 -8.11
CA ASP A 175 -9.72 -6.08 -7.09
C ASP A 175 -8.20 -6.18 -6.84
N LYS A 176 -7.82 -6.76 -5.71
CA LYS A 176 -6.44 -7.11 -5.36
C LYS A 176 -6.42 -8.46 -4.66
N GLY A 177 -5.80 -9.45 -5.30
CA GLY A 177 -5.61 -10.79 -4.75
C GLY A 177 -4.25 -10.93 -4.09
N ILE A 178 -4.21 -11.47 -2.88
CA ILE A 178 -3.00 -11.73 -2.10
C ILE A 178 -3.05 -13.17 -1.59
N LEU A 179 -1.93 -13.87 -1.68
CA LEU A 179 -1.72 -15.14 -0.98
C LEU A 179 -1.21 -14.88 0.43
N TYR A 180 -1.77 -15.61 1.37
CA TYR A 180 -1.33 -15.63 2.77
C TYR A 180 -0.92 -17.04 3.16
N GLY A 181 0.08 -17.16 4.04
CA GLY A 181 0.40 -18.41 4.72
C GLY A 181 -0.55 -18.64 5.90
N ASP A 182 -0.48 -19.84 6.48
CA ASP A 182 -1.31 -20.25 7.62
C ASP A 182 -1.07 -19.41 8.89
N ASN A 183 0.05 -18.70 8.94
CA ASN A 183 0.37 -17.74 10.00
C ASN A 183 -0.21 -16.33 9.75
N GLY A 184 -1.06 -16.15 8.73
CA GLY A 184 -1.65 -14.88 8.36
C GLY A 184 -0.67 -13.84 7.80
N LYS A 185 0.58 -14.22 7.51
CA LYS A 185 1.56 -13.37 6.83
C LYS A 185 1.44 -13.52 5.32
N ARG A 186 1.69 -12.42 4.60
CA ARG A 186 1.68 -12.41 3.14
C ARG A 186 2.76 -13.36 2.60
N ASP A 187 2.40 -14.18 1.62
CA ASP A 187 3.35 -14.96 0.84
C ASP A 187 4.00 -14.05 -0.22
N HIS A 188 5.25 -13.67 0.01
CA HIS A 188 6.01 -12.80 -0.88
C HIS A 188 6.49 -13.51 -2.16
N SER A 189 6.41 -14.83 -2.24
CA SER A 189 6.69 -15.57 -3.49
C SER A 189 5.66 -15.25 -4.57
N PHE A 190 4.48 -14.75 -4.16
CA PHE A 190 3.42 -14.28 -5.02
C PHE A 190 3.29 -12.76 -4.93
N GLY A 191 3.62 -12.07 -6.01
CA GLY A 191 3.59 -10.59 -6.09
C GLY A 191 2.20 -9.95 -5.98
N GLY A 192 1.15 -10.75 -5.73
CA GLY A 192 -0.23 -10.32 -5.80
C GLY A 192 -0.78 -10.33 -7.24
N CYS A 193 -2.10 -10.35 -7.37
CA CYS A 193 -2.75 -10.26 -8.68
C CYS A 193 -3.86 -9.21 -8.67
N ARG A 194 -4.11 -8.63 -9.84
CA ARG A 194 -5.29 -7.81 -10.14
C ARG A 194 -5.88 -8.33 -11.44
N ARG A 195 -7.15 -8.67 -11.42
CA ARG A 195 -7.89 -9.10 -12.63
C ARG A 195 -8.31 -7.88 -13.46
N PHE A 196 -8.62 -6.78 -12.78
CA PHE A 196 -9.06 -5.52 -13.37
C PHE A 196 -7.94 -4.49 -13.24
N LYS A 197 -7.29 -4.19 -14.36
CA LYS A 197 -6.05 -3.40 -14.38
C LYS A 197 -6.28 -1.99 -14.93
N LEU A 198 -5.44 -1.07 -14.48
CA LEU A 198 -5.49 0.33 -14.92
C LEU A 198 -5.28 0.49 -16.44
N ASP A 199 -4.39 -0.30 -17.04
CA ASP A 199 -4.14 -0.31 -18.48
C ASP A 199 -5.34 -0.80 -19.31
N GLN A 200 -6.34 -1.40 -18.65
CA GLN A 200 -7.63 -1.78 -19.23
C GLN A 200 -8.73 -0.75 -18.96
N GLY A 201 -8.41 0.40 -18.32
CA GLY A 201 -9.36 1.46 -18.00
C GLY A 201 -10.03 1.33 -16.63
N PHE A 202 -9.68 0.32 -15.82
CA PHE A 202 -10.22 0.22 -14.47
C PHE A 202 -9.52 1.20 -13.52
N ARG A 203 -10.32 1.87 -12.69
CA ARG A 203 -9.82 2.90 -11.80
C ARG A 203 -8.96 2.29 -10.67
N ALA A 204 -7.71 2.77 -10.55
CA ALA A 204 -6.82 2.36 -9.47
C ALA A 204 -6.95 3.22 -8.20
N HIS A 205 -7.83 4.25 -8.20
CA HIS A 205 -7.94 5.22 -7.13
C HIS A 205 -9.20 4.97 -6.31
N GLY A 206 -9.03 4.75 -5.04
CA GLY A 206 -10.03 4.51 -4.03
C GLY A 206 -9.40 3.76 -2.87
N TYR A 207 -9.99 3.88 -1.71
CA TYR A 207 -9.53 3.15 -0.53
C TYR A 207 -10.33 1.86 -0.37
N PHE A 208 -9.66 0.81 0.08
CA PHE A 208 -10.37 -0.38 0.52
C PHE A 208 -11.24 -0.03 1.72
N GLY A 209 -12.51 -0.43 1.69
CA GLY A 209 -13.49 -0.08 2.73
C GLY A 209 -14.21 1.26 2.52
N GLU A 210 -13.91 2.04 1.47
CA GLU A 210 -14.48 3.39 1.22
C GLU A 210 -16.03 3.38 1.16
N HIS A 211 -16.64 2.33 0.67
CA HIS A 211 -18.10 2.14 0.66
C HIS A 211 -18.76 2.08 2.05
N LEU A 212 -17.94 1.96 3.11
CA LEU A 212 -18.42 1.91 4.50
C LEU A 212 -18.49 3.30 5.14
N LEU A 213 -17.93 4.34 4.51
CA LEU A 213 -17.90 5.70 5.06
C LEU A 213 -19.28 6.21 5.44
N GLY A 214 -20.28 6.04 4.60
CA GLY A 214 -21.65 6.46 4.87
C GLY A 214 -22.35 5.75 6.05
N ARG A 215 -21.74 4.70 6.60
CA ARG A 215 -22.27 3.95 7.76
C ARG A 215 -21.65 4.36 9.09
N GLN A 216 -20.63 5.20 9.06
CA GLN A 216 -19.86 5.57 10.27
C GLN A 216 -20.49 6.69 11.08
N GLY A 217 -21.34 7.56 10.47
CA GLY A 217 -21.77 8.80 11.11
C GLY A 217 -20.56 9.70 11.42
N ASP A 218 -20.60 10.41 12.55
CA ASP A 218 -19.55 11.36 12.96
C ASP A 218 -18.33 10.71 13.66
N ARG A 219 -18.10 9.41 13.41
CA ARG A 219 -16.97 8.71 14.03
C ARG A 219 -15.68 8.98 13.27
N THR A 220 -14.58 9.06 14.00
CA THR A 220 -13.23 9.16 13.44
C THR A 220 -12.97 8.06 12.42
N ILE A 221 -12.49 8.44 11.26
CA ILE A 221 -12.06 7.52 10.21
C ILE A 221 -10.56 7.24 10.40
N TYR A 222 -10.22 5.98 10.48
CA TYR A 222 -8.84 5.53 10.51
C TYR A 222 -8.40 5.07 9.13
N LEU A 223 -7.14 5.35 8.78
CA LEU A 223 -6.54 4.92 7.52
C LEU A 223 -5.25 4.15 7.81
N VAL A 224 -5.13 2.96 7.25
CA VAL A 224 -3.97 2.06 7.35
C VAL A 224 -3.41 1.71 5.97
N GLU A 225 -2.24 1.09 5.93
CA GLU A 225 -1.64 0.70 4.65
C GLU A 225 -2.26 -0.57 4.08
N SER A 226 -2.49 -1.59 4.92
CA SER A 226 -2.89 -2.91 4.44
C SER A 226 -4.38 -3.21 4.65
N GLU A 227 -4.96 -3.90 3.69
CA GLU A 227 -6.36 -4.36 3.72
C GLU A 227 -6.62 -5.32 4.89
N LYS A 228 -5.64 -6.18 5.20
CA LYS A 228 -5.71 -7.09 6.35
C LYS A 228 -5.84 -6.31 7.65
N THR A 229 -5.05 -5.27 7.80
CA THR A 229 -5.04 -4.42 9.00
C THR A 229 -6.36 -3.68 9.18
N ALA A 230 -6.99 -3.20 8.09
CA ALA A 230 -8.33 -2.62 8.18
C ALA A 230 -9.37 -3.62 8.68
N ILE A 231 -9.31 -4.88 8.24
CA ILE A 231 -10.19 -5.95 8.73
C ILE A 231 -9.91 -6.26 10.20
N LEU A 232 -8.64 -6.33 10.61
CA LEU A 232 -8.24 -6.57 12.01
C LEU A 232 -8.74 -5.47 12.94
N MET A 233 -8.68 -4.21 12.51
CA MET A 233 -9.21 -3.06 13.25
C MET A 233 -10.72 -3.22 13.53
N TRP A 234 -11.46 -3.67 12.53
CA TRP A 234 -12.90 -3.94 12.73
C TRP A 234 -13.13 -5.17 13.61
N LEU A 235 -12.40 -6.26 13.38
CA LEU A 235 -12.55 -7.49 14.15
C LEU A 235 -12.21 -7.28 15.64
N TYR A 236 -11.25 -6.45 15.96
CA TYR A 236 -10.78 -6.26 17.32
C TYR A 236 -11.49 -5.10 18.03
N TYR A 237 -11.55 -3.93 17.39
CA TYR A 237 -12.08 -2.71 18.00
C TYR A 237 -13.52 -2.37 17.57
N GLY A 238 -14.09 -3.07 16.58
CA GLY A 238 -15.38 -2.70 15.98
C GLY A 238 -15.35 -1.37 15.21
N ARG A 239 -14.15 -0.87 14.84
CA ARG A 239 -13.97 0.37 14.10
C ARG A 239 -13.80 0.10 12.63
N VAL A 240 -14.56 0.80 11.79
CA VAL A 240 -14.32 0.78 10.35
C VAL A 240 -13.05 1.56 10.10
N CYS A 241 -12.13 0.94 9.38
CA CYS A 241 -10.86 1.48 8.99
C CYS A 241 -10.73 1.33 7.46
N LEU A 242 -10.18 2.31 6.80
CA LEU A 242 -9.87 2.27 5.38
C LEU A 242 -8.45 1.75 5.18
N ALA A 243 -8.16 1.16 4.01
CA ALA A 243 -6.79 0.86 3.64
C ALA A 243 -6.41 1.44 2.28
N THR A 244 -5.18 1.93 2.19
CA THR A 244 -4.64 2.45 0.93
C THR A 244 -4.23 1.35 -0.04
N GLY A 245 -3.89 0.16 0.48
CA GLY A 245 -3.34 -0.94 -0.30
C GLY A 245 -1.84 -0.87 -0.51
N GLY A 246 -1.14 0.01 0.21
CA GLY A 246 0.30 0.20 0.26
C GLY A 246 0.70 1.64 0.55
N SER A 247 1.89 1.86 1.11
CA SER A 247 2.40 3.17 1.54
C SER A 247 2.32 4.25 0.46
N ASN A 248 2.64 3.91 -0.78
CA ASN A 248 2.62 4.83 -1.94
C ASN A 248 1.21 5.11 -2.49
N CYS A 249 0.17 4.56 -1.90
CA CYS A 249 -1.19 4.65 -2.40
C CYS A 249 -2.05 5.68 -1.67
N LEU A 250 -1.48 6.42 -0.72
CA LEU A 250 -2.14 7.55 -0.07
C LEU A 250 -2.41 8.65 -1.09
N ARG A 251 -3.68 9.05 -1.27
CA ARG A 251 -4.12 10.00 -2.31
C ARG A 251 -4.88 11.18 -1.77
N ARG A 252 -5.68 10.94 -0.74
CA ARG A 252 -6.58 11.91 -0.15
C ARG A 252 -6.66 11.67 1.34
N VAL A 253 -6.49 12.71 2.11
CA VAL A 253 -6.78 12.73 3.54
C VAL A 253 -7.78 13.84 3.76
N GLU A 254 -8.86 13.56 4.45
CA GLU A 254 -9.86 14.57 4.76
C GLU A 254 -9.72 15.02 6.23
N PRO A 255 -10.11 16.26 6.55
CA PRO A 255 -10.03 16.76 7.92
C PRO A 255 -10.71 15.80 8.90
N GLY A 256 -10.06 15.52 10.01
CA GLY A 256 -10.56 14.59 11.03
C GLY A 256 -10.28 13.12 10.78
N TRP A 257 -9.61 12.76 9.69
CA TRP A 257 -9.07 11.41 9.53
C TRP A 257 -7.81 11.24 10.37
N VAL A 258 -7.56 10.01 10.80
CA VAL A 258 -6.38 9.62 11.57
C VAL A 258 -5.59 8.58 10.78
N LEU A 259 -4.36 8.90 10.47
CA LEU A 259 -3.44 8.02 9.76
C LEU A 259 -2.68 7.15 10.76
N LEU A 260 -2.68 5.84 10.51
CA LEU A 260 -1.94 4.85 11.28
C LEU A 260 -0.95 4.15 10.33
N PRO A 261 0.16 4.82 9.98
CA PRO A 261 1.15 4.24 9.05
C PRO A 261 1.84 3.02 9.67
N ASP A 262 2.43 2.18 8.81
CA ASP A 262 3.38 1.18 9.28
C ASP A 262 4.57 1.90 9.92
N TRP A 263 5.06 1.39 11.05
CA TRP A 263 6.19 2.02 11.75
C TRP A 263 7.50 1.69 11.05
N ASP A 264 7.68 2.23 9.87
CA ASP A 264 8.86 2.05 9.04
C ASP A 264 9.22 3.33 8.27
N THR A 265 10.31 3.27 7.51
CA THR A 265 10.77 4.40 6.72
C THR A 265 9.77 4.82 5.64
N ALA A 266 9.01 3.88 5.09
CA ALA A 266 8.03 4.18 4.06
C ALA A 266 6.82 4.93 4.64
N GLY A 267 6.33 4.52 5.82
CA GLY A 267 5.29 5.24 6.57
C GLY A 267 5.72 6.66 6.91
N ASP A 268 6.93 6.82 7.45
CA ASP A 268 7.49 8.13 7.79
C ASP A 268 7.57 9.06 6.56
N LEU A 269 8.08 8.58 5.43
CA LEU A 269 8.30 9.39 4.22
C LEU A 269 7.04 9.69 3.43
N HIS A 270 6.11 8.74 3.36
CA HIS A 270 4.95 8.86 2.47
C HIS A 270 3.68 9.34 3.18
N TRP A 271 3.63 9.25 4.51
CA TRP A 271 2.47 9.62 5.30
C TRP A 271 2.76 10.76 6.25
N CYS A 272 3.60 10.54 7.27
CA CYS A 272 3.83 11.53 8.33
C CYS A 272 4.50 12.81 7.82
N ARG A 273 5.32 12.71 6.78
CA ARG A 273 5.94 13.90 6.17
C ARG A 273 4.92 14.80 5.43
N TRP A 274 3.90 14.19 4.79
CA TRP A 274 2.94 14.93 4.00
C TRP A 274 1.68 15.33 4.77
N PHE A 275 1.37 14.61 5.83
CA PHE A 275 0.19 14.78 6.67
C PHE A 275 0.56 14.69 8.15
N PRO A 276 1.43 15.58 8.66
CA PRO A 276 1.95 15.48 10.03
C PRO A 276 0.88 15.64 11.10
N GLU A 277 -0.18 16.41 10.83
CA GLU A 277 -1.27 16.67 11.77
C GLU A 277 -2.23 15.48 11.90
N GLU A 278 -2.39 14.72 10.82
CA GLU A 278 -3.26 13.54 10.76
C GLU A 278 -2.53 12.25 11.13
N CYS A 279 -1.20 12.24 11.06
CA CYS A 279 -0.38 11.09 11.44
C CYS A 279 -0.38 10.92 12.96
N HIS A 280 -0.78 9.72 13.39
CA HIS A 280 -0.78 9.34 14.79
C HIS A 280 0.37 8.39 15.09
N ASP A 281 1.15 8.74 16.09
CA ASP A 281 2.23 7.91 16.62
C ASP A 281 1.67 6.77 17.48
N TRP A 282 0.84 5.94 16.86
CA TRP A 282 0.04 4.90 17.51
C TRP A 282 0.88 3.89 18.32
N TRP A 283 2.14 3.74 18.03
CA TRP A 283 3.06 2.87 18.79
C TRP A 283 3.23 3.34 20.23
N ASN A 284 3.08 4.63 20.50
CA ASN A 284 3.12 5.18 21.86
C ASN A 284 1.88 4.81 22.70
N ASP A 285 0.78 4.40 22.08
CA ASP A 285 -0.44 4.00 22.76
C ASP A 285 -0.34 2.61 23.42
N PHE A 286 0.74 1.88 23.15
CA PHE A 286 0.92 0.50 23.58
C PHE A 286 2.25 0.26 24.31
N PRO A 287 2.49 0.94 25.45
CA PRO A 287 3.79 0.86 26.14
C PRO A 287 4.14 -0.57 26.62
N ASP A 288 3.13 -1.42 26.83
CA ASP A 288 3.31 -2.81 27.28
C ASP A 288 3.53 -3.82 26.13
N VAL A 289 3.60 -3.36 24.89
CA VAL A 289 3.82 -4.19 23.70
C VAL A 289 5.22 -3.94 23.19
N PRO A 290 6.04 -4.97 22.96
CA PRO A 290 7.39 -4.83 22.41
C PRO A 290 7.33 -4.57 20.90
N ILE A 291 6.90 -3.35 20.54
CA ILE A 291 6.73 -2.96 19.13
C ILE A 291 8.10 -2.79 18.49
N GLU A 292 8.26 -3.33 17.29
CA GLU A 292 9.50 -3.28 16.50
C GLU A 292 9.28 -2.47 15.22
N ARG A 293 10.36 -1.91 14.67
CA ARG A 293 10.31 -1.25 13.34
C ARG A 293 9.81 -2.23 12.29
N GLY A 294 8.87 -1.77 11.45
CA GLY A 294 8.20 -2.59 10.45
C GLY A 294 6.88 -3.20 10.90
N TRP A 295 6.47 -2.97 12.16
CA TRP A 295 5.14 -3.36 12.62
C TRP A 295 4.07 -2.37 12.15
N ASP A 296 2.88 -2.91 11.91
CA ASP A 296 1.64 -2.15 11.78
C ASP A 296 0.74 -2.35 13.02
N ILE A 297 -0.34 -1.58 13.13
CA ILE A 297 -1.31 -1.72 14.22
C ILE A 297 -1.96 -3.12 14.24
N GLY A 298 -2.02 -3.82 13.10
CA GLY A 298 -2.49 -5.19 13.01
C GLY A 298 -1.56 -6.19 13.71
N ASP A 299 -0.24 -5.96 13.67
CA ASP A 299 0.73 -6.78 14.39
C ASP A 299 0.54 -6.65 15.91
N VAL A 300 0.26 -5.43 16.40
CA VAL A 300 -0.08 -5.21 17.83
C VAL A 300 -1.36 -5.95 18.23
N ILE A 301 -2.39 -5.89 17.39
CA ILE A 301 -3.65 -6.63 17.63
C ILE A 301 -3.35 -8.13 17.73
N MET A 302 -2.57 -8.67 16.81
CA MET A 302 -2.25 -10.09 16.80
C MET A 302 -1.37 -10.51 17.99
N TYR A 303 -0.41 -9.66 18.38
CA TYR A 303 0.38 -9.88 19.59
C TYR A 303 -0.50 -9.99 20.83
N LYS A 304 -1.43 -9.06 21.04
CA LYS A 304 -2.38 -9.07 22.17
C LYS A 304 -3.27 -10.31 22.18
N LEU A 305 -3.77 -10.72 21.00
CA LEU A 305 -4.59 -11.93 20.89
C LEU A 305 -3.82 -13.20 21.24
N ASN A 306 -2.58 -13.31 20.76
CA ASN A 306 -1.72 -14.46 21.06
C ASN A 306 -1.38 -14.53 22.56
N LYS A 307 -1.09 -13.37 23.19
CA LYS A 307 -0.81 -13.31 24.62
C LYS A 307 -2.01 -13.77 25.47
N ARG A 308 -3.23 -13.35 25.12
CA ARG A 308 -4.47 -13.83 25.75
C ARG A 308 -4.66 -15.34 25.59
N LYS A 309 -4.41 -15.85 24.38
CA LYS A 309 -4.56 -17.27 24.09
C LYS A 309 -3.59 -18.15 24.89
N ASN A 310 -2.40 -17.64 25.17
CA ASN A 310 -1.38 -18.33 25.96
C ASN A 310 -1.56 -18.16 27.48
N GLY A 311 -2.60 -17.47 27.96
CA GLY A 311 -2.87 -17.28 29.38
C GLY A 311 -1.94 -16.27 30.09
N GLU A 312 -1.16 -15.49 29.32
CA GLU A 312 -0.17 -14.55 29.85
C GLU A 312 -0.76 -13.18 30.24
N GLU A 313 -2.03 -12.89 29.93
CA GLU A 313 -2.75 -11.71 30.45
C GLU A 313 -3.35 -12.00 31.82
N THR A 314 -2.64 -11.66 32.86
CA THR A 314 -3.17 -11.52 34.21
C THR A 314 -4.06 -10.29 34.32
N GLU A 315 -5.11 -10.42 35.07
CA GLU A 315 -6.29 -9.58 35.41
C GLU A 315 -6.07 -8.06 35.69
N SER A 316 -5.06 -7.38 35.17
CA SER A 316 -4.78 -5.96 35.49
C SER A 316 -5.82 -4.95 34.94
N ASN A 317 -6.83 -5.38 34.19
CA ASN A 317 -7.81 -4.49 33.51
C ASN A 317 -9.25 -4.58 34.06
N LYS A 318 -9.48 -5.18 35.24
CA LYS A 318 -10.81 -5.17 35.86
C LYS A 318 -11.11 -3.95 36.74
N SER A 319 -10.12 -3.10 37.03
CA SER A 319 -10.30 -1.99 38.00
C SER A 319 -10.60 -0.61 37.39
N SER A 320 -10.71 -0.45 36.08
CA SER A 320 -11.01 0.86 35.46
C SER A 320 -12.41 0.99 34.83
N ARG A 321 -13.34 0.06 35.16
CA ARG A 321 -14.76 0.17 34.81
C ARG A 321 -15.59 0.07 36.09
N GLY A 322 -15.41 1.03 36.97
CA GLY A 322 -16.30 1.36 38.05
C GLY A 322 -16.87 2.74 37.83
#